data_3d95572aa7cf7636801794f257cd8756
#
_entry.id   3d95572aa7cf7636801794f257cd8756
#
_cell.length_a   1.000
_cell.length_b   1.000
_cell.length_c   1.000
_cell.angle_alpha   90.00
_cell.angle_beta   90.00
_cell.angle_gamma   90.00
#
_symmetry.space_group_name_H-M   'P 1'
#
loop_
_entity.id
_entity.type
_entity.pdbx_description
1 polymer ?
#
loop_
_entity_poly.entity_id
_entity_poly.type
_entity_poly.pdbx_seq_one_letter_code
_entity_poly.pdbx_strand_id
1 'polypeptide(L)'
;MRQLLTPRMIQSMEILQLPLLALEERIEEELQSNPVLELSESEAEDAGAMAIKTEESPRTEDRSESERPLVVEEDSGQAADFDRLEKISEYLENEEYSSNGSSSYRAQSYEGERDKKLDAMMNTAARSEPLSEVLLRQWSFVECLPAIRLAGRALINYIDAEGYLRTDQAVIQLESKVPLTLEDLGAALKLVQTLEPAGVGARNLQECLLLQLEAIEQDEEMGEGHDFELERALVQDHLKDLEMNRYPQISRKLGREISQIQKAVKNLARLHPHPGRLIGGEDAPPITPDAVIYFDEETGRYQVQMSNDRVPSLHISNLYRKMLKERLCDKKTREFLTNNVRNARWLIESIEQRNSTIMRVIKAVVEAQKEFFDKGPESLRPLPMIQVADQLGIHVATVSRAVSEKWVQTPRGVLPLRRFFSGGTTSADGEDMSWDAVKEKMKVIIGLEDKRDPLNDDEIVKKLKQQGIDLARRTVAKYRKILSIPPARQRREF
;
A
#
# COMPACT_ATOMS: atom_id res chain seq x y z
N MET A 1 -22.94 34.97 18.43
CA MET A 1 -23.07 33.86 19.40
C MET A 1 -21.88 32.92 19.23
N ARG A 2 -20.98 32.80 20.20
CA ARG A 2 -19.93 31.77 20.18
C ARG A 2 -20.64 30.45 20.57
N GLN A 3 -20.87 29.58 19.62
CA GLN A 3 -21.31 28.21 19.89
C GLN A 3 -20.20 27.51 20.68
N LEU A 4 -20.44 27.21 21.94
CA LEU A 4 -19.56 26.36 22.74
C LEU A 4 -19.67 24.94 22.14
N LEU A 5 -18.60 24.46 21.53
CA LEU A 5 -18.49 23.11 21.00
C LEU A 5 -18.67 22.12 22.18
N THR A 6 -19.69 21.30 22.12
CA THR A 6 -19.87 20.25 23.12
C THR A 6 -18.81 19.15 22.90
N PRO A 7 -18.37 18.45 23.97
CA PRO A 7 -17.39 17.36 23.82
C PRO A 7 -17.78 16.33 22.76
N ARG A 8 -19.05 16.02 22.62
CA ARG A 8 -19.58 15.11 21.60
C ARG A 8 -19.43 15.64 20.18
N MET A 9 -19.54 16.94 19.95
CA MET A 9 -19.29 17.52 18.63
C MET A 9 -17.81 17.47 18.26
N ILE A 10 -16.91 17.58 19.24
CA ILE A 10 -15.48 17.43 19.00
C ILE A 10 -15.18 15.99 18.60
N GLN A 11 -15.71 15.02 19.32
CA GLN A 11 -15.54 13.59 19.01
C GLN A 11 -16.15 13.19 17.65
N SER A 12 -17.33 13.73 17.27
CA SER A 12 -17.89 13.45 15.93
C SER A 12 -17.05 14.05 14.79
N MET A 13 -16.41 15.21 15.03
CA MET A 13 -15.47 15.81 14.07
C MET A 13 -14.17 15.02 13.97
N GLU A 14 -13.72 14.41 15.07
CA GLU A 14 -12.56 13.51 15.12
C GLU A 14 -12.85 12.23 14.30
N ILE A 15 -14.00 11.58 14.54
CA ILE A 15 -14.45 10.41 13.78
C ILE A 15 -14.51 10.70 12.28
N LEU A 16 -14.92 11.90 11.86
CA LEU A 16 -14.94 12.30 10.44
C LEU A 16 -13.53 12.31 9.82
N GLN A 17 -12.52 12.69 10.61
CA GLN A 17 -11.15 12.86 10.12
C GLN A 17 -10.36 11.54 10.10
N LEU A 18 -10.68 10.57 10.98
CA LEU A 18 -9.93 9.31 11.11
C LEU A 18 -9.79 8.57 9.77
N PRO A 19 -8.60 8.05 9.42
CA PRO A 19 -8.45 7.07 8.35
C PRO A 19 -9.19 5.76 8.69
N LEU A 20 -9.37 4.89 7.70
CA LEU A 20 -10.17 3.67 7.85
C LEU A 20 -9.64 2.76 8.97
N LEU A 21 -8.33 2.52 8.99
CA LEU A 21 -7.68 1.67 10.01
C LEU A 21 -7.86 2.22 11.44
N ALA A 22 -7.65 3.53 11.63
CA ALA A 22 -7.83 4.15 12.93
C ALA A 22 -9.31 4.17 13.36
N LEU A 23 -10.25 4.15 12.41
CA LEU A 23 -11.68 3.99 12.70
C LEU A 23 -11.99 2.56 13.15
N GLU A 24 -11.41 1.55 12.53
CA GLU A 24 -11.53 0.14 12.92
C GLU A 24 -11.00 -0.05 14.36
N GLU A 25 -9.81 0.44 14.67
CA GLU A 25 -9.23 0.40 16.02
C GLU A 25 -10.16 1.07 17.04
N ARG A 26 -10.72 2.24 16.70
CA ARG A 26 -11.65 2.95 17.57
C ARG A 26 -12.96 2.19 17.80
N ILE A 27 -13.47 1.51 16.78
CA ILE A 27 -14.65 0.65 16.89
C ILE A 27 -14.34 -0.54 17.80
N GLU A 28 -13.20 -1.16 17.68
CA GLU A 28 -12.77 -2.28 18.52
C GLU A 28 -12.62 -1.85 20.00
N GLU A 29 -12.02 -0.69 20.26
CA GLU A 29 -11.96 -0.13 21.63
C GLU A 29 -13.35 0.05 22.25
N GLU A 30 -14.29 0.61 21.49
CA GLU A 30 -15.66 0.81 21.97
C GLU A 30 -16.43 -0.51 22.13
N LEU A 31 -16.20 -1.52 21.29
CA LEU A 31 -16.75 -2.88 21.44
C LEU A 31 -16.25 -3.55 22.71
N GLN A 32 -14.97 -3.37 23.07
CA GLN A 32 -14.42 -3.93 24.32
C GLN A 32 -14.94 -3.19 25.55
N SER A 33 -15.19 -1.89 25.46
CA SER A 33 -15.63 -1.06 26.59
C SER A 33 -17.15 -1.06 26.80
N ASN A 34 -17.95 -1.26 25.74
CA ASN A 34 -19.39 -1.15 25.73
C ASN A 34 -20.08 -2.50 25.45
N PRO A 35 -20.57 -3.20 26.47
CA PRO A 35 -21.19 -4.53 26.30
C PRO A 35 -22.51 -4.52 25.52
N VAL A 36 -23.04 -3.35 25.17
CA VAL A 36 -24.32 -3.20 24.46
C VAL A 36 -24.14 -3.19 22.94
N LEU A 37 -22.90 -2.94 22.47
CA LEU A 37 -22.56 -2.97 21.05
C LEU A 37 -22.26 -4.41 20.62
N GLU A 38 -22.83 -4.83 19.50
CA GLU A 38 -22.58 -6.12 18.84
C GLU A 38 -22.26 -5.87 17.36
N LEU A 39 -21.46 -6.77 16.80
CA LEU A 39 -21.23 -6.81 15.36
C LEU A 39 -22.45 -7.46 14.70
N SER A 40 -22.94 -6.87 13.62
CA SER A 40 -23.93 -7.53 12.79
C SER A 40 -23.21 -8.62 12.01
N GLU A 41 -23.52 -9.88 12.29
CA GLU A 41 -23.14 -10.99 11.42
C GLU A 41 -23.74 -10.73 10.04
N SER A 42 -22.93 -10.81 9.01
CA SER A 42 -23.31 -10.42 7.64
C SER A 42 -24.58 -11.15 7.21
N GLU A 43 -25.49 -10.45 6.54
CA GLU A 43 -26.76 -10.97 5.98
C GLU A 43 -26.59 -12.22 5.08
N ALA A 44 -25.35 -12.65 4.81
CA ALA A 44 -25.05 -13.87 4.07
C ALA A 44 -25.48 -15.17 4.80
N GLU A 45 -25.52 -15.18 6.14
CA GLU A 45 -26.00 -16.35 6.90
C GLU A 45 -27.52 -16.34 7.04
N ASP A 46 -28.16 -15.17 7.14
CA ASP A 46 -29.63 -15.06 7.19
C ASP A 46 -30.30 -15.35 5.83
N ALA A 47 -29.66 -15.06 4.71
CA ALA A 47 -30.16 -15.45 3.38
C ALA A 47 -30.08 -16.98 3.18
N GLY A 48 -29.06 -17.63 3.74
CA GLY A 48 -28.97 -19.11 3.77
C GLY A 48 -30.01 -19.75 4.69
N ALA A 49 -30.28 -19.15 5.84
CA ALA A 49 -31.26 -19.64 6.80
C ALA A 49 -32.74 -19.36 6.33
N MET A 50 -32.98 -18.28 5.58
CA MET A 50 -34.31 -18.03 4.98
C MET A 50 -34.57 -18.88 3.74
N ALA A 51 -33.54 -19.22 2.95
CA ALA A 51 -33.70 -20.13 1.81
C ALA A 51 -34.02 -21.57 2.24
N ILE A 52 -33.60 -21.99 3.44
CA ILE A 52 -33.91 -23.32 3.99
C ILE A 52 -35.34 -23.36 4.58
N LYS A 53 -35.96 -22.21 4.92
CA LYS A 53 -37.32 -22.17 5.50
C LYS A 53 -38.47 -22.04 4.51
N THR A 54 -38.21 -21.93 3.21
CA THR A 54 -39.27 -21.71 2.22
C THR A 54 -39.64 -22.97 1.41
N GLU A 55 -39.08 -24.14 1.72
CA GLU A 55 -39.48 -25.42 1.11
C GLU A 55 -40.03 -26.46 2.13
N GLU A 56 -40.78 -26.01 3.09
CA GLU A 56 -41.69 -26.93 3.82
C GLU A 56 -43.04 -27.00 3.11
N SER A 57 -43.11 -27.80 2.07
CA SER A 57 -44.38 -28.45 1.68
C SER A 57 -44.67 -29.63 2.62
N PRO A 58 -45.94 -29.88 2.99
CA PRO A 58 -46.30 -30.88 3.97
C PRO A 58 -46.05 -32.30 3.41
N ARG A 59 -44.94 -32.88 3.82
CA ARG A 59 -44.74 -34.32 3.67
C ARG A 59 -45.26 -35.04 4.91
N THR A 60 -46.33 -35.78 4.67
CA THR A 60 -46.87 -36.82 5.50
C THR A 60 -45.80 -37.74 6.08
N GLU A 61 -45.95 -38.01 7.35
CA GLU A 61 -45.42 -39.02 8.22
C GLU A 61 -44.83 -40.26 7.48
N ASP A 62 -43.52 -40.32 7.45
CA ASP A 62 -42.73 -41.55 7.51
C ASP A 62 -41.33 -41.21 8.05
N ARG A 63 -41.27 -40.88 9.37
CA ARG A 63 -39.99 -40.83 10.07
C ARG A 63 -39.50 -42.26 10.25
N SER A 64 -38.42 -42.61 9.58
CA SER A 64 -37.73 -43.87 9.79
C SER A 64 -37.36 -44.01 11.28
N GLU A 65 -37.52 -45.22 11.81
CA GLU A 65 -37.30 -45.56 13.22
C GLU A 65 -35.89 -45.20 13.74
N SER A 66 -34.96 -44.85 12.86
CA SER A 66 -33.57 -44.47 13.17
C SER A 66 -33.38 -43.05 13.76
N GLU A 67 -34.39 -42.14 13.71
CA GLU A 67 -34.27 -40.77 14.16
C GLU A 67 -34.90 -40.49 15.55
N ARG A 68 -35.31 -41.54 16.28
CA ARG A 68 -35.84 -41.36 17.63
C ARG A 68 -34.69 -41.32 18.66
N PRO A 69 -34.69 -40.40 19.62
CA PRO A 69 -33.68 -40.38 20.66
C PRO A 69 -33.79 -41.65 21.52
N LEU A 70 -32.64 -42.24 21.83
CA LEU A 70 -32.53 -43.38 22.75
C LEU A 70 -33.00 -42.96 24.15
N VAL A 71 -34.19 -43.34 24.55
CA VAL A 71 -34.71 -43.16 25.89
C VAL A 71 -34.58 -44.51 26.61
N VAL A 72 -33.71 -44.55 27.62
CA VAL A 72 -33.57 -45.70 28.50
C VAL A 72 -34.72 -45.68 29.47
N GLU A 73 -35.78 -46.44 29.20
CA GLU A 73 -36.80 -46.79 30.18
C GLU A 73 -36.38 -48.06 30.91
N GLU A 74 -36.40 -48.01 32.28
CA GLU A 74 -35.85 -49.07 33.18
C GLU A 74 -36.58 -50.41 33.14
N ASP A 75 -37.64 -50.58 32.35
CA ASP A 75 -38.43 -51.80 32.42
C ASP A 75 -38.91 -52.31 31.04
N SER A 76 -38.16 -53.11 30.39
CA SER A 76 -38.53 -53.92 29.20
C SER A 76 -37.99 -53.48 27.82
N GLY A 77 -36.72 -53.59 27.58
CA GLY A 77 -36.27 -53.28 26.20
C GLY A 77 -34.81 -53.59 25.87
N GLN A 78 -34.06 -54.24 26.74
CA GLN A 78 -32.63 -54.46 26.53
C GLN A 78 -32.31 -55.20 25.22
N ALA A 79 -33.16 -56.08 24.73
CA ALA A 79 -32.96 -56.81 23.49
C ALA A 79 -33.15 -55.90 22.24
N ALA A 80 -34.14 -55.03 22.24
CA ALA A 80 -34.41 -54.14 21.11
C ALA A 80 -33.41 -53.02 21.00
N ASP A 81 -32.86 -52.56 22.13
CA ASP A 81 -31.81 -51.52 22.11
C ASP A 81 -30.43 -52.08 21.76
N PHE A 82 -30.16 -53.35 22.10
CA PHE A 82 -28.99 -54.08 21.63
C PHE A 82 -29.04 -54.34 20.12
N ASP A 83 -30.18 -54.73 19.57
CA ASP A 83 -30.38 -54.91 18.13
C ASP A 83 -30.22 -53.56 17.35
N ARG A 84 -30.60 -52.45 17.98
CA ARG A 84 -30.37 -51.11 17.41
C ARG A 84 -28.91 -50.69 17.49
N LEU A 85 -28.22 -50.94 18.59
CA LEU A 85 -26.79 -50.70 18.73
C LEU A 85 -25.99 -51.55 17.77
N GLU A 86 -26.36 -52.81 17.55
CA GLU A 86 -25.73 -53.71 16.58
C GLU A 86 -25.92 -53.20 15.15
N LYS A 87 -27.12 -52.73 14.78
CA LYS A 87 -27.37 -52.09 13.47
C LYS A 87 -26.63 -50.75 13.29
N ILE A 88 -26.49 -49.94 14.35
CA ILE A 88 -25.71 -48.72 14.30
C ILE A 88 -24.21 -49.00 14.18
N SER A 89 -23.70 -50.03 14.88
CA SER A 89 -22.30 -50.45 14.74
C SER A 89 -22.03 -51.04 13.36
N GLU A 90 -22.92 -51.81 12.81
CA GLU A 90 -22.84 -52.37 11.46
C GLU A 90 -22.92 -51.24 10.38
N TYR A 91 -23.72 -50.20 10.63
CA TYR A 91 -23.77 -49.00 9.78
C TYR A 91 -22.49 -48.20 9.86
N LEU A 92 -21.94 -47.97 11.05
CA LEU A 92 -20.67 -47.29 11.25
C LEU A 92 -19.47 -48.07 10.71
N GLU A 93 -19.43 -49.38 10.87
CA GLU A 93 -18.42 -50.23 10.25
C GLU A 93 -18.52 -50.21 8.72
N ASN A 94 -19.72 -50.17 8.16
CA ASN A 94 -19.93 -50.01 6.72
C ASN A 94 -19.56 -48.60 6.24
N GLU A 95 -19.76 -47.54 7.03
CA GLU A 95 -19.28 -46.19 6.71
C GLU A 95 -17.76 -46.05 6.87
N GLU A 96 -17.13 -46.66 7.89
CA GLU A 96 -15.68 -46.70 8.00
C GLU A 96 -15.02 -47.50 6.87
N TYR A 97 -15.64 -48.59 6.44
CA TYR A 97 -15.16 -49.37 5.29
C TYR A 97 -15.47 -48.66 3.97
N SER A 98 -16.55 -47.89 3.89
CA SER A 98 -16.88 -47.04 2.76
C SER A 98 -16.03 -45.74 2.74
N SER A 99 -15.59 -45.25 3.89
CA SER A 99 -14.71 -44.08 3.96
C SER A 99 -13.23 -44.42 3.74
N ASN A 100 -12.83 -45.69 3.97
CA ASN A 100 -11.50 -46.22 3.63
C ASN A 100 -11.44 -46.83 2.22
N GLY A 101 -12.61 -47.06 1.60
CA GLY A 101 -12.75 -47.52 0.23
C GLY A 101 -13.32 -46.43 -0.65
N SER A 102 -12.44 -45.59 -1.22
CA SER A 102 -12.75 -44.65 -2.28
C SER A 102 -13.64 -43.44 -1.87
N SER A 103 -13.17 -42.54 -1.11
CA SER A 103 -12.86 -41.30 -1.76
C SER A 103 -11.83 -41.60 -2.87
N SER A 104 -12.18 -42.45 -3.82
CA SER A 104 -11.76 -42.24 -5.18
C SER A 104 -12.53 -40.98 -5.61
N TYR A 105 -12.05 -39.82 -5.21
CA TYR A 105 -11.67 -38.93 -6.26
C TYR A 105 -10.95 -39.81 -7.26
N ARG A 106 -11.68 -40.38 -8.20
CA ARG A 106 -11.16 -40.66 -9.51
C ARG A 106 -10.43 -39.38 -9.80
N ALA A 107 -9.13 -39.36 -9.56
CA ALA A 107 -8.22 -38.60 -10.33
C ALA A 107 -8.59 -39.05 -11.74
N GLN A 108 -9.60 -38.41 -12.34
CA GLN A 108 -9.62 -38.26 -13.75
C GLN A 108 -8.22 -37.78 -13.99
N SER A 109 -7.39 -38.70 -14.47
CA SER A 109 -6.11 -38.43 -15.03
C SER A 109 -6.42 -37.45 -16.17
N TYR A 110 -6.51 -36.18 -15.84
CA TYR A 110 -6.38 -35.11 -16.78
C TYR A 110 -4.91 -35.15 -17.18
N GLU A 111 -4.62 -36.04 -18.13
CA GLU A 111 -3.44 -35.89 -18.95
C GLU A 111 -3.52 -34.50 -19.53
N GLY A 112 -2.85 -33.52 -18.89
CA GLY A 112 -2.64 -32.18 -19.43
C GLY A 112 -3.14 -30.97 -18.65
N GLU A 113 -3.98 -31.09 -17.62
CA GLU A 113 -4.29 -29.93 -16.78
C GLU A 113 -3.36 -29.91 -15.56
N ARG A 114 -2.45 -28.95 -15.57
CA ARG A 114 -1.65 -28.57 -14.39
C ARG A 114 -2.60 -28.33 -13.22
N ASP A 115 -2.25 -28.87 -12.06
CA ASP A 115 -3.02 -28.68 -10.85
C ASP A 115 -3.02 -27.17 -10.50
N LYS A 116 -4.14 -26.48 -10.75
CA LYS A 116 -4.30 -25.04 -10.53
C LYS A 116 -3.94 -24.61 -9.11
N LYS A 117 -4.14 -25.51 -8.13
CA LYS A 117 -3.77 -25.26 -6.74
C LYS A 117 -2.26 -25.33 -6.53
N LEU A 118 -1.60 -26.28 -7.17
CA LEU A 118 -0.15 -26.44 -7.12
C LEU A 118 0.53 -25.27 -7.86
N ASP A 119 0.00 -24.89 -9.03
CA ASP A 119 0.46 -23.71 -9.78
C ASP A 119 0.25 -22.41 -8.99
N ALA A 120 -0.87 -22.26 -8.31
CA ALA A 120 -1.12 -21.13 -7.44
C ALA A 120 -0.15 -21.08 -6.23
N MET A 121 0.14 -22.24 -5.62
CA MET A 121 1.14 -22.31 -4.53
C MET A 121 2.56 -22.01 -5.03
N MET A 122 2.94 -22.50 -6.21
CA MET A 122 4.26 -22.22 -6.82
C MET A 122 4.40 -20.77 -7.25
N ASN A 123 3.30 -20.14 -7.67
CA ASN A 123 3.28 -18.74 -8.08
C ASN A 123 3.02 -17.75 -6.92
N THR A 124 2.81 -18.26 -5.70
CA THR A 124 2.67 -17.39 -4.54
C THR A 124 4.03 -16.77 -4.26
N ALA A 125 4.11 -15.44 -4.34
CA ALA A 125 5.33 -14.70 -4.04
C ALA A 125 5.78 -14.98 -2.60
N ALA A 126 7.05 -15.35 -2.42
CA ALA A 126 7.63 -15.47 -1.10
C ALA A 126 7.66 -14.09 -0.43
N ARG A 127 7.53 -14.06 0.90
CA ARG A 127 7.68 -12.82 1.66
C ARG A 127 9.08 -12.26 1.42
N SER A 128 9.19 -10.97 1.11
CA SER A 128 10.48 -10.31 0.92
C SER A 128 11.28 -10.38 2.23
N GLU A 129 12.49 -10.95 2.16
CA GLU A 129 13.40 -10.95 3.30
C GLU A 129 14.11 -9.59 3.39
N PRO A 130 14.29 -9.01 4.59
CA PRO A 130 15.03 -7.78 4.74
C PRO A 130 16.51 -8.01 4.37
N LEU A 131 17.15 -6.98 3.78
CA LEU A 131 18.54 -7.03 3.35
C LEU A 131 19.47 -7.55 4.46
N SER A 132 19.27 -7.13 5.71
CA SER A 132 20.07 -7.54 6.87
C SER A 132 20.06 -9.05 7.11
N GLU A 133 18.91 -9.71 6.95
CA GLU A 133 18.81 -11.17 7.13
C GLU A 133 19.53 -11.94 6.03
N VAL A 134 19.41 -11.47 4.78
CA VAL A 134 20.12 -12.08 3.65
C VAL A 134 21.63 -11.95 3.82
N LEU A 135 22.12 -10.76 4.19
CA LEU A 135 23.55 -10.54 4.46
C LEU A 135 24.04 -11.36 5.65
N LEU A 136 23.28 -11.47 6.75
CA LEU A 136 23.64 -12.31 7.89
C LEU A 136 23.72 -13.80 7.51
N ARG A 137 22.85 -14.25 6.61
CA ARG A 137 22.89 -15.61 6.08
C ARG A 137 24.16 -15.84 5.27
N GLN A 138 24.49 -14.97 4.32
CA GLN A 138 25.72 -15.04 3.56
C GLN A 138 26.95 -14.96 4.46
N TRP A 139 26.94 -14.05 5.45
CA TRP A 139 28.01 -13.87 6.43
C TRP A 139 28.31 -15.15 7.23
N SER A 140 27.32 -16.01 7.46
CA SER A 140 27.53 -17.28 8.18
C SER A 140 28.44 -18.25 7.42
N PHE A 141 28.55 -18.14 6.10
CA PHE A 141 29.39 -18.98 5.24
C PHE A 141 30.81 -18.42 5.05
N VAL A 142 31.04 -17.15 5.42
CA VAL A 142 32.39 -16.54 5.29
C VAL A 142 33.34 -17.11 6.34
N GLU A 143 34.45 -17.64 5.89
CA GLU A 143 35.53 -18.13 6.78
C GLU A 143 36.34 -16.96 7.33
N CYS A 144 36.20 -16.68 8.62
CA CYS A 144 36.89 -15.59 9.29
C CYS A 144 37.17 -15.89 10.77
N LEU A 145 38.09 -15.14 11.37
CA LEU A 145 38.39 -15.21 12.80
C LEU A 145 37.15 -14.84 13.65
N PRO A 146 36.98 -15.42 14.85
CA PRO A 146 35.82 -15.16 15.70
C PRO A 146 35.61 -13.69 16.03
N ALA A 147 36.66 -12.88 16.21
CA ALA A 147 36.59 -11.44 16.43
C ALA A 147 36.02 -10.70 15.22
N ILE A 148 36.51 -11.02 14.01
CA ILE A 148 36.04 -10.45 12.75
C ILE A 148 34.62 -10.87 12.49
N ARG A 149 34.20 -12.10 12.84
CA ARG A 149 32.82 -12.58 12.69
C ARG A 149 31.84 -11.77 13.51
N LEU A 150 32.19 -11.42 14.76
CA LEU A 150 31.39 -10.56 15.62
C LEU A 150 31.31 -9.12 15.07
N ALA A 151 32.46 -8.60 14.60
CA ALA A 151 32.51 -7.28 13.99
C ALA A 151 31.66 -7.17 12.73
N GLY A 152 31.71 -8.17 11.84
CA GLY A 152 30.89 -8.20 10.63
C GLY A 152 29.38 -8.27 10.92
N ARG A 153 29.01 -9.06 11.92
CA ARG A 153 27.61 -9.11 12.39
C ARG A 153 27.12 -7.75 12.92
N ALA A 154 27.97 -7.04 13.64
CA ALA A 154 27.67 -5.70 14.10
C ALA A 154 27.53 -4.75 12.92
N LEU A 155 28.45 -4.74 11.95
CA LEU A 155 28.40 -3.89 10.76
C LEU A 155 27.13 -4.09 9.93
N ILE A 156 26.72 -5.33 9.69
CA ILE A 156 25.52 -5.65 8.89
C ILE A 156 24.25 -5.03 9.50
N ASN A 157 24.15 -4.96 10.83
CA ASN A 157 23.00 -4.34 11.49
C ASN A 157 22.93 -2.80 11.33
N TYR A 158 24.05 -2.15 10.96
CA TYR A 158 24.11 -0.71 10.69
C TYR A 158 24.01 -0.36 9.20
N ILE A 159 23.86 -1.37 8.32
CA ILE A 159 23.64 -1.14 6.89
C ILE A 159 22.20 -0.70 6.67
N ASP A 160 22.02 0.41 5.97
CA ASP A 160 20.70 0.94 5.59
C ASP A 160 19.99 0.01 4.58
N ALA A 161 18.68 0.17 4.42
CA ALA A 161 17.89 -0.54 3.41
C ALA A 161 18.38 -0.30 1.96
N GLU A 162 19.10 0.80 1.72
CA GLU A 162 19.73 1.11 0.43
C GLU A 162 21.05 0.36 0.21
N GLY A 163 21.63 -0.26 1.26
CA GLY A 163 22.90 -0.99 1.20
C GLY A 163 24.12 -0.19 1.64
N TYR A 164 23.95 1.03 2.16
CA TYR A 164 25.05 1.89 2.60
C TYR A 164 25.34 1.78 4.09
N LEU A 165 26.62 1.88 4.43
CA LEU A 165 27.11 2.05 5.81
C LEU A 165 27.40 3.53 6.07
N ARG A 166 26.39 4.29 6.50
CA ARG A 166 26.54 5.74 6.77
C ARG A 166 27.13 6.03 8.15
N THR A 167 27.06 5.07 9.07
CA THR A 167 27.54 5.22 10.44
C THR A 167 29.05 5.02 10.49
N ASP A 168 29.75 5.91 11.19
CA ASP A 168 31.19 5.80 11.35
C ASP A 168 31.57 4.58 12.23
N GLN A 169 32.64 3.89 11.86
CA GLN A 169 33.13 2.71 12.61
C GLN A 169 33.43 3.02 14.08
N ALA A 170 33.88 4.24 14.39
CA ALA A 170 34.10 4.67 15.78
C ALA A 170 32.79 4.70 16.60
N VAL A 171 31.68 5.08 16.01
CA VAL A 171 30.37 5.09 16.66
C VAL A 171 29.88 3.65 16.88
N ILE A 172 30.04 2.79 15.88
CA ILE A 172 29.69 1.36 15.98
C ILE A 172 30.48 0.68 17.09
N GLN A 173 31.76 1.02 17.23
CA GLN A 173 32.63 0.51 18.33
C GLN A 173 32.09 0.91 19.70
N LEU A 174 31.62 2.15 19.86
CA LEU A 174 31.11 2.69 21.13
C LEU A 174 29.74 2.11 21.51
N GLU A 175 28.88 1.90 20.52
CA GLU A 175 27.53 1.40 20.74
C GLU A 175 27.44 -0.13 20.83
N SER A 176 28.49 -0.84 20.35
CA SER A 176 28.50 -2.29 20.38
C SER A 176 28.66 -2.78 21.83
N LYS A 177 27.82 -3.76 22.21
CA LYS A 177 27.90 -4.44 23.52
C LYS A 177 29.11 -5.36 23.67
N VAL A 178 29.81 -5.60 22.56
CA VAL A 178 30.96 -6.50 22.46
C VAL A 178 32.24 -5.66 22.30
N PRO A 179 33.33 -5.96 22.95
CA PRO A 179 34.59 -5.25 22.75
C PRO A 179 35.12 -5.52 21.34
N LEU A 180 34.95 -4.56 20.44
CA LEU A 180 35.42 -4.60 19.06
C LEU A 180 36.61 -3.66 18.89
N THR A 181 37.61 -4.07 18.12
CA THR A 181 38.72 -3.18 17.75
C THR A 181 38.41 -2.52 16.39
N LEU A 182 39.00 -1.34 16.16
CA LEU A 182 38.84 -0.65 14.86
C LEU A 182 39.49 -1.46 13.71
N GLU A 183 40.55 -2.22 14.03
CA GLU A 183 41.22 -3.10 13.06
C GLU A 183 40.32 -4.25 12.63
N ASP A 184 39.63 -4.90 13.59
CA ASP A 184 38.66 -5.97 13.29
C ASP A 184 37.48 -5.45 12.50
N LEU A 185 36.98 -4.25 12.81
CA LEU A 185 35.90 -3.60 12.06
C LEU A 185 36.33 -3.27 10.61
N GLY A 186 37.57 -2.79 10.43
CA GLY A 186 38.13 -2.53 9.12
C GLY A 186 38.31 -3.79 8.27
N ALA A 187 38.80 -4.88 8.89
CA ALA A 187 38.92 -6.17 8.23
C ALA A 187 37.56 -6.79 7.90
N ALA A 188 36.60 -6.70 8.82
CA ALA A 188 35.24 -7.18 8.62
C ALA A 188 34.53 -6.40 7.52
N LEU A 189 34.71 -5.08 7.41
CA LEU A 189 34.10 -4.26 6.37
C LEU A 189 34.54 -4.73 4.97
N LYS A 190 35.83 -5.01 4.78
CA LYS A 190 36.33 -5.51 3.49
C LYS A 190 35.66 -6.84 3.10
N LEU A 191 35.43 -7.73 4.06
CA LEU A 191 34.76 -9.00 3.84
C LEU A 191 33.24 -8.81 3.61
N VAL A 192 32.60 -7.84 4.27
CA VAL A 192 31.19 -7.51 4.03
C VAL A 192 31.01 -6.92 2.64
N GLN A 193 31.97 -6.15 2.13
CA GLN A 193 31.94 -5.57 0.79
C GLN A 193 32.06 -6.61 -0.36
N THR A 194 32.49 -7.85 -0.05
CA THR A 194 32.49 -8.96 -1.02
C THR A 194 31.18 -9.75 -1.06
N LEU A 195 30.19 -9.41 -0.21
CA LEU A 195 28.89 -10.08 -0.20
C LEU A 195 28.02 -9.62 -1.37
N GLU A 196 27.03 -10.43 -1.71
CA GLU A 196 25.99 -10.08 -2.68
C GLU A 196 24.82 -9.36 -2.01
N PRO A 197 24.33 -8.26 -2.63
CA PRO A 197 24.71 -7.69 -3.93
C PRO A 197 25.98 -6.84 -3.87
N ALA A 198 26.74 -6.84 -4.97
CA ALA A 198 27.98 -6.07 -5.06
C ALA A 198 27.74 -4.58 -4.76
N GLY A 199 28.64 -3.96 -3.98
CA GLY A 199 28.54 -2.57 -3.55
C GLY A 199 27.85 -2.34 -2.20
N VAL A 200 27.41 -3.40 -1.51
CA VAL A 200 26.89 -3.31 -0.13
C VAL A 200 28.03 -2.96 0.84
N GLY A 201 27.70 -2.22 1.89
CA GLY A 201 28.69 -1.77 2.90
C GLY A 201 29.54 -0.57 2.43
N ALA A 202 29.24 0.03 1.29
CA ALA A 202 29.88 1.25 0.83
C ALA A 202 29.45 2.45 1.69
N ARG A 203 30.38 3.40 1.90
CA ARG A 203 30.10 4.64 2.65
C ARG A 203 29.47 5.73 1.78
N ASN A 204 29.83 5.74 0.50
CA ASN A 204 29.42 6.74 -0.47
C ASN A 204 29.07 6.09 -1.81
N LEU A 205 28.35 6.81 -2.67
CA LEU A 205 28.02 6.37 -4.02
C LEU A 205 29.27 6.04 -4.84
N GLN A 206 30.35 6.82 -4.69
CA GLN A 206 31.62 6.56 -5.40
C GLN A 206 32.20 5.19 -5.06
N GLU A 207 32.30 4.88 -3.75
CA GLU A 207 32.79 3.59 -3.28
C GLU A 207 31.89 2.44 -3.73
N CYS A 208 30.55 2.61 -3.70
CA CYS A 208 29.59 1.62 -4.17
C CYS A 208 29.79 1.28 -5.64
N LEU A 209 29.94 2.29 -6.51
CA LEU A 209 30.14 2.07 -7.94
C LEU A 209 31.52 1.43 -8.23
N LEU A 210 32.56 1.79 -7.49
CA LEU A 210 33.89 1.19 -7.63
C LEU A 210 33.87 -0.28 -7.24
N LEU A 211 33.24 -0.65 -6.12
CA LEU A 211 33.09 -2.03 -5.70
C LEU A 211 32.32 -2.88 -6.73
N GLN A 212 31.29 -2.31 -7.35
CA GLN A 212 30.56 -2.99 -8.42
C GLN A 212 31.41 -3.18 -9.68
N LEU A 213 32.20 -2.17 -10.06
CA LEU A 213 33.14 -2.31 -11.18
C LEU A 213 34.19 -3.39 -10.89
N GLU A 214 34.72 -3.45 -9.67
CA GLU A 214 35.68 -4.49 -9.25
C GLU A 214 35.03 -5.90 -9.29
N ALA A 215 33.78 -6.02 -8.87
CA ALA A 215 33.06 -7.29 -8.95
C ALA A 215 32.84 -7.75 -10.40
N ILE A 216 32.46 -6.83 -11.30
CA ILE A 216 32.28 -7.14 -12.74
C ILE A 216 33.59 -7.54 -13.42
N GLU A 217 34.72 -6.93 -13.02
CA GLU A 217 36.03 -7.30 -13.56
C GLU A 217 36.50 -8.70 -13.07
N GLN A 218 36.07 -9.11 -11.89
CA GLN A 218 36.38 -10.44 -11.34
C GLN A 218 35.51 -11.54 -11.97
N ASP A 219 34.33 -11.19 -12.51
CA ASP A 219 33.47 -12.11 -13.22
C ASP A 219 34.01 -12.36 -14.65
N GLU A 220 34.63 -13.52 -14.86
CA GLU A 220 35.25 -13.92 -16.13
C GLU A 220 34.25 -13.89 -17.32
N GLU A 221 32.98 -14.12 -17.09
CA GLU A 221 31.92 -14.13 -18.11
C GLU A 221 31.52 -12.72 -18.60
N MET A 222 31.58 -11.70 -17.75
CA MET A 222 31.20 -10.32 -18.09
C MET A 222 32.39 -9.41 -18.40
N GLY A 223 33.58 -9.76 -17.92
CA GLY A 223 34.80 -8.94 -17.97
C GLY A 223 35.67 -9.16 -19.21
N GLU A 224 35.39 -10.17 -20.09
CA GLU A 224 36.25 -10.48 -21.22
C GLU A 224 36.41 -9.29 -22.19
N GLY A 225 37.55 -8.61 -22.07
CA GLY A 225 38.02 -7.60 -23.02
C GLY A 225 37.55 -6.18 -22.81
N HIS A 226 36.91 -5.85 -21.71
CA HIS A 226 36.52 -4.48 -21.38
C HIS A 226 37.48 -3.88 -20.34
N ASP A 227 38.19 -2.83 -20.75
CA ASP A 227 39.03 -2.04 -19.84
C ASP A 227 38.18 -0.97 -19.18
N PHE A 228 37.93 -1.11 -17.88
CA PHE A 228 37.11 -0.17 -17.07
C PHE A 228 37.95 0.99 -16.48
N GLU A 229 39.17 1.24 -16.95
CA GLU A 229 39.99 2.36 -16.49
C GLU A 229 39.28 3.71 -16.66
N LEU A 230 38.57 3.90 -17.79
CA LEU A 230 37.85 5.13 -18.06
C LEU A 230 36.68 5.32 -17.09
N GLU A 231 35.90 4.27 -16.86
CA GLU A 231 34.78 4.26 -15.92
C GLU A 231 35.24 4.55 -14.48
N ARG A 232 36.34 3.93 -14.06
CA ARG A 232 36.94 4.21 -12.74
C ARG A 232 37.37 5.67 -12.58
N ALA A 233 38.08 6.23 -13.57
CA ALA A 233 38.49 7.63 -13.57
C ALA A 233 37.27 8.58 -13.54
N LEU A 234 36.19 8.25 -14.25
CA LEU A 234 34.96 9.03 -14.24
C LEU A 234 34.27 9.01 -12.86
N VAL A 235 34.24 7.86 -12.19
CA VAL A 235 33.62 7.72 -10.87
C VAL A 235 34.49 8.40 -9.79
N GLN A 236 35.83 8.25 -9.85
CA GLN A 236 36.71 8.80 -8.82
C GLN A 236 36.81 10.33 -8.88
N ASP A 237 37.01 10.93 -10.08
CA ASP A 237 37.38 12.33 -10.19
C ASP A 237 36.30 13.21 -10.79
N HIS A 238 35.38 12.63 -11.58
CA HIS A 238 34.47 13.40 -12.44
C HIS A 238 32.98 13.16 -12.19
N LEU A 239 32.58 12.50 -11.10
CA LEU A 239 31.19 12.19 -10.81
C LEU A 239 30.31 13.45 -10.77
N LYS A 240 30.78 14.54 -10.13
CA LYS A 240 30.07 15.84 -10.10
C LYS A 240 29.96 16.52 -11.47
N ASP A 241 31.00 16.38 -12.29
CA ASP A 241 30.97 16.92 -13.66
C ASP A 241 30.02 16.11 -14.57
N LEU A 242 29.89 14.78 -14.32
CA LEU A 242 28.89 13.93 -14.96
C LEU A 242 27.46 14.30 -14.54
N GLU A 243 27.20 14.51 -13.26
CA GLU A 243 25.90 14.96 -12.75
C GLU A 243 25.47 16.28 -13.40
N MET A 244 26.43 17.17 -13.61
CA MET A 244 26.21 18.48 -14.27
C MET A 244 26.23 18.40 -15.80
N ASN A 245 26.35 17.20 -16.38
CA ASN A 245 26.40 16.96 -17.83
C ASN A 245 27.48 17.78 -18.56
N ARG A 246 28.72 17.84 -17.98
CA ARG A 246 29.85 18.64 -18.49
C ARG A 246 30.79 17.83 -19.37
N TYR A 247 30.30 17.05 -20.30
CA TYR A 247 31.11 16.18 -21.17
C TYR A 247 32.29 16.88 -21.86
N PRO A 248 32.15 18.12 -22.40
CA PRO A 248 33.29 18.79 -23.03
C PRO A 248 34.42 19.12 -22.07
N GLN A 249 34.12 19.31 -20.76
CA GLN A 249 35.16 19.58 -19.77
C GLN A 249 35.86 18.28 -19.36
N ILE A 250 35.12 17.19 -19.22
CA ILE A 250 35.66 15.87 -18.93
C ILE A 250 36.56 15.42 -20.09
N SER A 251 36.12 15.58 -21.34
CA SER A 251 36.89 15.25 -22.55
C SER A 251 38.24 15.98 -22.59
N ARG A 252 38.27 17.26 -22.23
CA ARG A 252 39.53 18.06 -22.17
C ARG A 252 40.47 17.59 -21.05
N LYS A 253 39.92 17.17 -19.90
CA LYS A 253 40.73 16.73 -18.75
C LYS A 253 41.31 15.33 -18.95
N LEU A 254 40.51 14.41 -19.49
CA LEU A 254 40.91 13.03 -19.73
C LEU A 254 41.57 12.79 -21.10
N GLY A 255 41.49 13.77 -22.01
CA GLY A 255 42.05 13.63 -23.38
C GLY A 255 41.34 12.57 -24.23
N ARG A 256 40.10 12.21 -23.85
CA ARG A 256 39.31 11.20 -24.54
C ARG A 256 38.17 11.84 -25.35
N GLU A 257 37.72 11.17 -26.42
CA GLU A 257 36.59 11.64 -27.22
C GLU A 257 35.26 11.57 -26.43
N ILE A 258 34.35 12.49 -26.75
CA ILE A 258 33.01 12.52 -26.13
C ILE A 258 32.25 11.23 -26.35
N SER A 259 32.40 10.60 -27.53
CA SER A 259 31.80 9.32 -27.89
C SER A 259 32.24 8.15 -26.98
N GLN A 260 33.51 8.15 -26.56
CA GLN A 260 34.04 7.15 -25.60
C GLN A 260 33.49 7.39 -24.21
N ILE A 261 33.43 8.66 -23.75
CA ILE A 261 32.86 9.03 -22.47
C ILE A 261 31.38 8.65 -22.40
N GLN A 262 30.62 8.83 -23.48
CA GLN A 262 29.22 8.42 -23.54
C GLN A 262 29.04 6.88 -23.44
N LYS A 263 29.93 6.11 -24.06
CA LYS A 263 29.90 4.65 -23.91
C LYS A 263 30.17 4.25 -22.45
N ALA A 264 31.20 4.84 -21.83
CA ALA A 264 31.53 4.60 -20.44
C ALA A 264 30.37 4.97 -19.49
N VAL A 265 29.69 6.10 -19.73
CA VAL A 265 28.50 6.49 -18.96
C VAL A 265 27.34 5.52 -19.15
N LYS A 266 27.14 4.97 -20.36
CA LYS A 266 26.13 3.91 -20.59
C LYS A 266 26.47 2.63 -19.83
N ASN A 267 27.74 2.29 -19.70
CA ASN A 267 28.16 1.16 -18.86
C ASN A 267 27.90 1.46 -17.39
N LEU A 268 28.27 2.66 -16.90
CA LEU A 268 27.96 3.09 -15.53
C LEU A 268 26.45 3.13 -15.23
N ALA A 269 25.61 3.43 -16.21
CA ALA A 269 24.15 3.43 -16.06
C ALA A 269 23.55 2.03 -15.82
N ARG A 270 24.32 0.94 -16.06
CA ARG A 270 23.92 -0.44 -15.76
C ARG A 270 24.17 -0.79 -14.28
N LEU A 271 25.01 -0.02 -13.61
CA LEU A 271 25.30 -0.23 -12.19
C LEU A 271 24.13 0.23 -11.31
N HIS A 272 24.02 -0.37 -10.16
CA HIS A 272 22.93 -0.08 -9.22
C HIS A 272 23.38 0.89 -8.14
N PRO A 273 22.90 2.16 -8.13
CA PRO A 273 23.27 3.13 -7.10
C PRO A 273 22.74 2.76 -5.70
N HIS A 274 21.75 1.88 -5.60
CA HIS A 274 21.16 1.42 -4.35
C HIS A 274 21.08 -0.11 -4.33
N PRO A 275 22.19 -0.81 -4.06
CA PRO A 275 22.25 -2.27 -4.16
C PRO A 275 21.29 -2.98 -3.20
N GLY A 276 21.01 -2.40 -2.03
CA GLY A 276 20.07 -2.98 -1.07
C GLY A 276 18.65 -3.15 -1.59
N ARG A 277 18.22 -2.31 -2.52
CA ARG A 277 16.87 -2.40 -3.10
C ARG A 277 16.67 -3.59 -4.04
N LEU A 278 17.76 -4.25 -4.47
CA LEU A 278 17.66 -5.46 -5.29
C LEU A 278 17.10 -6.66 -4.52
N ILE A 279 17.37 -6.72 -3.22
CA ILE A 279 16.97 -7.84 -2.35
C ILE A 279 15.84 -7.41 -1.41
N GLY A 280 16.00 -6.29 -0.72
CA GLY A 280 15.02 -5.77 0.23
C GLY A 280 13.99 -4.89 -0.47
N GLY A 281 12.98 -5.48 -1.09
CA GLY A 281 11.79 -4.72 -1.47
C GLY A 281 11.05 -4.30 -0.20
N GLU A 282 11.03 -3.01 0.14
CA GLU A 282 9.99 -2.52 1.03
C GLU A 282 8.66 -2.71 0.30
N ASP A 283 7.90 -3.72 0.69
CA ASP A 283 6.52 -3.85 0.25
C ASP A 283 5.77 -2.61 0.75
N ALA A 284 5.58 -1.65 -0.14
CA ALA A 284 4.77 -0.49 0.19
C ALA A 284 3.39 -0.99 0.64
N PRO A 285 2.92 -0.59 1.83
CA PRO A 285 1.64 -1.09 2.33
C PRO A 285 0.55 -0.79 1.30
N PRO A 286 -0.30 -1.76 0.97
CA PRO A 286 -1.35 -1.57 -0.03
C PRO A 286 -2.30 -0.47 0.44
N ILE A 287 -2.51 0.54 -0.41
CA ILE A 287 -3.44 1.62 -0.13
C ILE A 287 -4.85 1.10 -0.40
N THR A 288 -5.67 1.05 0.65
CA THR A 288 -7.08 0.70 0.53
C THR A 288 -7.90 1.95 0.24
N PRO A 289 -8.69 1.98 -0.86
CA PRO A 289 -9.53 3.11 -1.17
C PRO A 289 -10.76 3.16 -0.26
N ASP A 290 -11.16 4.37 0.18
CA ASP A 290 -12.39 4.61 0.94
C ASP A 290 -13.64 4.55 0.04
N ALA A 291 -13.51 4.87 -1.25
CA ALA A 291 -14.59 4.80 -2.22
C ALA A 291 -14.08 4.43 -3.62
N VAL A 292 -14.97 3.85 -4.42
CA VAL A 292 -14.74 3.47 -5.81
C VAL A 292 -15.63 4.33 -6.72
N ILE A 293 -15.03 4.93 -7.75
CA ILE A 293 -15.72 5.65 -8.81
C ILE A 293 -15.65 4.78 -10.05
N TYR A 294 -16.80 4.45 -10.60
CA TYR A 294 -16.92 3.71 -11.86
C TYR A 294 -17.87 4.41 -12.81
N PHE A 295 -17.67 4.17 -14.10
CA PHE A 295 -18.56 4.68 -15.14
C PHE A 295 -19.70 3.67 -15.34
N ASP A 296 -20.91 4.14 -15.21
CA ASP A 296 -22.11 3.34 -15.46
C ASP A 296 -22.56 3.56 -16.91
N GLU A 297 -22.46 2.50 -17.71
CA GLU A 297 -22.81 2.54 -19.13
C GLU A 297 -24.33 2.74 -19.38
N GLU A 298 -25.18 2.26 -18.45
CA GLU A 298 -26.63 2.40 -18.57
C GLU A 298 -27.10 3.84 -18.38
N THR A 299 -26.53 4.52 -17.37
CA THR A 299 -26.90 5.90 -17.05
C THR A 299 -26.00 6.93 -17.74
N GLY A 300 -24.88 6.52 -18.33
CA GLY A 300 -23.88 7.41 -18.93
C GLY A 300 -23.23 8.38 -17.94
N ARG A 301 -23.17 8.02 -16.67
CA ARG A 301 -22.65 8.85 -15.58
C ARG A 301 -21.66 8.11 -14.71
N TYR A 302 -20.78 8.88 -14.07
CA TYR A 302 -19.90 8.33 -13.04
C TYR A 302 -20.70 8.10 -11.75
N GLN A 303 -20.65 6.88 -11.23
CA GLN A 303 -21.25 6.51 -9.97
C GLN A 303 -20.17 6.33 -8.90
N VAL A 304 -20.56 6.57 -7.63
CA VAL A 304 -19.69 6.48 -6.47
C VAL A 304 -20.24 5.43 -5.54
N GLN A 305 -19.43 4.44 -5.22
CA GLN A 305 -19.72 3.41 -4.24
C GLN A 305 -18.70 3.51 -3.09
N MET A 306 -19.17 3.45 -1.84
CA MET A 306 -18.27 3.38 -0.70
C MET A 306 -17.71 1.96 -0.57
N SER A 307 -16.43 1.86 -0.25
CA SER A 307 -15.80 0.58 0.11
C SER A 307 -16.09 0.27 1.57
N ASN A 308 -17.32 -0.17 1.85
CA ASN A 308 -17.74 -0.46 3.23
C ASN A 308 -17.34 -1.85 3.72
N ASP A 309 -16.69 -2.67 2.91
CA ASP A 309 -16.41 -4.08 3.19
C ASP A 309 -15.57 -4.32 4.45
N ARG A 310 -14.90 -3.29 4.95
CA ARG A 310 -14.03 -3.39 6.15
C ARG A 310 -14.63 -2.79 7.41
N VAL A 311 -15.53 -1.82 7.29
CA VAL A 311 -16.17 -1.25 8.48
C VAL A 311 -17.26 -2.19 8.93
N PRO A 312 -17.10 -2.89 10.06
CA PRO A 312 -18.10 -3.83 10.51
C PRO A 312 -19.40 -3.09 10.80
N SER A 313 -20.53 -3.65 10.39
CA SER A 313 -21.83 -3.11 10.69
C SER A 313 -22.14 -3.31 12.18
N LEU A 314 -22.40 -2.20 12.88
CA LEU A 314 -22.65 -2.18 14.31
C LEU A 314 -24.14 -2.15 14.60
N HIS A 315 -24.57 -2.95 15.55
CA HIS A 315 -25.94 -2.86 16.05
C HIS A 315 -25.99 -2.91 17.58
N ILE A 316 -27.10 -2.44 18.13
CA ILE A 316 -27.35 -2.45 19.56
C ILE A 316 -28.06 -3.75 19.92
N SER A 317 -27.50 -4.53 20.83
CA SER A 317 -28.04 -5.81 21.29
C SER A 317 -29.53 -5.70 21.67
N ASN A 318 -30.32 -6.57 21.05
CA ASN A 318 -31.75 -6.64 21.32
C ASN A 318 -32.08 -7.09 22.74
N LEU A 319 -31.18 -7.88 23.36
CA LEU A 319 -31.32 -8.38 24.71
C LEU A 319 -31.28 -7.23 25.73
N TYR A 320 -30.28 -6.37 25.66
CA TYR A 320 -30.21 -5.22 26.57
C TYR A 320 -31.32 -4.19 26.30
N ARG A 321 -31.79 -4.06 25.06
CA ARG A 321 -32.94 -3.23 24.70
C ARG A 321 -34.24 -3.74 25.37
N LYS A 322 -34.46 -5.08 25.42
CA LYS A 322 -35.59 -5.71 26.10
C LYS A 322 -35.48 -5.52 27.61
N MET A 323 -34.30 -5.78 28.22
CA MET A 323 -34.08 -5.58 29.66
C MET A 323 -34.41 -4.15 30.15
N LEU A 324 -34.04 -3.14 29.33
CA LEU A 324 -34.39 -1.74 29.63
C LEU A 324 -35.89 -1.46 29.57
N LYS A 325 -36.63 -2.08 28.62
CA LYS A 325 -38.07 -1.92 28.43
C LYS A 325 -38.87 -2.60 29.55
N GLU A 326 -38.48 -3.80 29.93
CA GLU A 326 -39.20 -4.66 30.91
C GLU A 326 -38.93 -4.29 32.38
N ARG A 327 -38.09 -3.28 32.63
CA ARG A 327 -37.73 -2.79 33.98
C ARG A 327 -37.18 -3.88 34.93
N LEU A 328 -36.60 -4.92 34.39
CA LEU A 328 -36.05 -6.07 35.14
C LEU A 328 -34.73 -5.77 35.86
N CYS A 329 -34.19 -4.56 35.76
CA CYS A 329 -32.88 -4.21 36.29
C CYS A 329 -32.96 -3.26 37.49
N ASP A 330 -31.98 -3.39 38.39
CA ASP A 330 -31.71 -2.45 39.46
C ASP A 330 -31.47 -1.03 38.92
N LYS A 331 -31.76 -0.01 39.73
CA LYS A 331 -31.67 1.38 39.35
C LYS A 331 -30.27 1.76 38.83
N LYS A 332 -29.19 1.26 39.45
CA LYS A 332 -27.79 1.49 39.04
C LYS A 332 -27.47 0.82 37.71
N THR A 333 -27.89 -0.42 37.53
CA THR A 333 -27.71 -1.18 36.28
C THR A 333 -28.46 -0.53 35.12
N ARG A 334 -29.65 -0.02 35.40
CA ARG A 334 -30.47 0.69 34.41
C ARG A 334 -29.81 2.00 33.96
N GLU A 335 -29.26 2.80 34.89
CA GLU A 335 -28.51 4.02 34.54
C GLU A 335 -27.27 3.69 33.69
N PHE A 336 -26.50 2.67 34.06
CA PHE A 336 -25.35 2.18 33.31
C PHE A 336 -25.73 1.77 31.90
N LEU A 337 -26.70 0.88 31.74
CA LEU A 337 -27.18 0.42 30.43
C LEU A 337 -27.74 1.56 29.58
N THR A 338 -28.48 2.51 30.18
CA THR A 338 -29.00 3.66 29.45
C THR A 338 -27.87 4.54 28.87
N ASN A 339 -26.80 4.74 29.66
CA ASN A 339 -25.64 5.50 29.19
C ASN A 339 -24.90 4.78 28.07
N ASN A 340 -24.70 3.47 28.20
CA ASN A 340 -24.04 2.65 27.17
C ASN A 340 -24.86 2.59 25.88
N VAL A 341 -26.19 2.42 25.97
CA VAL A 341 -27.05 2.49 24.77
C VAL A 341 -27.00 3.86 24.11
N ARG A 342 -26.93 4.94 24.90
CA ARG A 342 -26.81 6.31 24.35
C ARG A 342 -25.46 6.53 23.65
N ASN A 343 -24.37 6.01 24.21
CA ASN A 343 -23.06 6.10 23.63
C ASN A 343 -22.97 5.23 22.35
N ALA A 344 -23.47 4.00 22.37
CA ALA A 344 -23.56 3.12 21.23
C ALA A 344 -24.33 3.74 20.06
N ARG A 345 -25.52 4.29 20.34
CA ARG A 345 -26.32 4.96 19.33
C ARG A 345 -25.61 6.17 18.72
N TRP A 346 -24.99 6.99 19.57
CA TRP A 346 -24.24 8.15 19.13
C TRP A 346 -23.06 7.74 18.22
N LEU A 347 -22.34 6.64 18.53
CA LEU A 347 -21.25 6.14 17.72
C LEU A 347 -21.76 5.70 16.33
N ILE A 348 -22.81 4.89 16.28
CA ILE A 348 -23.43 4.42 15.04
C ILE A 348 -23.88 5.62 14.18
N GLU A 349 -24.60 6.57 14.76
CA GLU A 349 -25.04 7.79 14.07
C GLU A 349 -23.86 8.63 13.56
N SER A 350 -22.75 8.68 14.31
CA SER A 350 -21.55 9.42 13.91
C SER A 350 -20.85 8.76 12.72
N ILE A 351 -20.79 7.42 12.67
CA ILE A 351 -20.23 6.65 11.55
C ILE A 351 -21.10 6.81 10.29
N GLU A 352 -22.43 6.70 10.43
CA GLU A 352 -23.37 6.92 9.32
C GLU A 352 -23.29 8.35 8.78
N GLN A 353 -23.20 9.34 9.66
CA GLN A 353 -23.03 10.75 9.28
C GLN A 353 -21.68 10.96 8.57
N ARG A 354 -20.60 10.33 9.04
CA ARG A 354 -19.29 10.34 8.36
C ARG A 354 -19.41 9.82 6.93
N ASN A 355 -19.95 8.62 6.76
CA ASN A 355 -20.08 7.97 5.46
C ASN A 355 -20.98 8.79 4.51
N SER A 356 -22.10 9.31 5.00
CA SER A 356 -22.99 10.19 4.24
C SER A 356 -22.28 11.48 3.81
N THR A 357 -21.50 12.10 4.71
CA THR A 357 -20.75 13.33 4.39
C THR A 357 -19.69 13.08 3.35
N ILE A 358 -18.87 12.03 3.50
CA ILE A 358 -17.84 11.65 2.53
C ILE A 358 -18.47 11.37 1.16
N MET A 359 -19.55 10.59 1.11
CA MET A 359 -20.27 10.27 -0.13
C MET A 359 -20.76 11.53 -0.84
N ARG A 360 -21.36 12.48 -0.11
CA ARG A 360 -21.83 13.75 -0.67
C ARG A 360 -20.68 14.59 -1.23
N VAL A 361 -19.55 14.64 -0.51
CA VAL A 361 -18.34 15.37 -0.96
C VAL A 361 -17.78 14.72 -2.23
N ILE A 362 -17.63 13.39 -2.28
CA ILE A 362 -17.11 12.70 -3.45
C ILE A 362 -18.04 12.90 -4.65
N LYS A 363 -19.37 12.81 -4.50
CA LYS A 363 -20.33 13.07 -5.56
C LYS A 363 -20.19 14.48 -6.14
N ALA A 364 -20.06 15.49 -5.27
CA ALA A 364 -19.86 16.87 -5.71
C ALA A 364 -18.53 17.04 -6.47
N VAL A 365 -17.46 16.37 -6.01
CA VAL A 365 -16.18 16.37 -6.71
C VAL A 365 -16.28 15.70 -8.07
N VAL A 366 -16.94 14.55 -8.18
CA VAL A 366 -17.13 13.81 -9.44
C VAL A 366 -17.91 14.64 -10.45
N GLU A 367 -18.96 15.32 -10.00
CA GLU A 367 -19.76 16.22 -10.85
C GLU A 367 -18.94 17.40 -11.38
N ALA A 368 -18.10 17.99 -10.53
CA ALA A 368 -17.25 19.11 -10.90
C ALA A 368 -16.07 18.71 -11.82
N GLN A 369 -15.57 17.48 -11.69
CA GLN A 369 -14.35 16.99 -12.34
C GLN A 369 -14.61 15.95 -13.45
N LYS A 370 -15.77 15.96 -14.09
CA LYS A 370 -16.11 15.00 -15.16
C LYS A 370 -15.04 14.92 -16.24
N GLU A 371 -14.55 16.08 -16.70
CA GLU A 371 -13.52 16.14 -17.75
C GLU A 371 -12.19 15.49 -17.36
N PHE A 372 -11.84 15.49 -16.08
CA PHE A 372 -10.68 14.77 -15.59
C PHE A 372 -10.82 13.25 -15.80
N PHE A 373 -11.98 12.70 -15.51
CA PHE A 373 -12.22 11.27 -15.69
C PHE A 373 -12.21 10.85 -17.16
N ASP A 374 -12.74 11.72 -18.05
CA ASP A 374 -12.83 11.46 -19.48
C ASP A 374 -11.47 11.69 -20.17
N LYS A 375 -10.90 12.89 -20.05
CA LYS A 375 -9.74 13.35 -20.82
C LYS A 375 -8.40 13.08 -20.11
N GLY A 376 -8.39 13.09 -18.76
CA GLY A 376 -7.19 12.87 -17.97
C GLY A 376 -6.71 14.05 -17.13
N PRO A 377 -5.50 13.93 -16.53
CA PRO A 377 -5.00 14.91 -15.57
C PRO A 377 -4.76 16.31 -16.13
N GLU A 378 -4.64 16.44 -17.46
CA GLU A 378 -4.48 17.73 -18.14
C GLU A 378 -5.75 18.59 -18.07
N SER A 379 -6.93 17.95 -17.91
CA SER A 379 -8.25 18.59 -17.86
C SER A 379 -8.79 18.79 -16.45
N LEU A 380 -7.91 18.72 -15.44
CA LEU A 380 -8.29 18.94 -14.04
C LEU A 380 -8.68 20.43 -13.84
N ARG A 381 -9.93 20.66 -13.45
CA ARG A 381 -10.42 22.01 -13.14
C ARG A 381 -10.06 22.42 -11.71
N PRO A 382 -9.78 23.71 -11.46
CA PRO A 382 -9.59 24.18 -10.09
C PRO A 382 -10.92 24.11 -9.33
N LEU A 383 -10.90 23.45 -8.17
CA LEU A 383 -12.06 23.30 -7.30
C LEU A 383 -11.69 23.72 -5.87
N PRO A 384 -12.00 24.96 -5.49
CA PRO A 384 -11.76 25.39 -4.12
C PRO A 384 -12.72 24.70 -3.15
N MET A 385 -12.24 24.32 -1.97
CA MET A 385 -13.06 23.66 -0.94
C MET A 385 -14.26 24.49 -0.51
N ILE A 386 -14.18 25.82 -0.63
CA ILE A 386 -15.28 26.76 -0.32
C ILE A 386 -16.46 26.51 -1.23
N GLN A 387 -16.24 26.33 -2.54
CA GLN A 387 -17.29 26.09 -3.52
C GLN A 387 -18.09 24.81 -3.21
N VAL A 388 -17.37 23.72 -2.85
CA VAL A 388 -18.03 22.47 -2.47
C VAL A 388 -18.77 22.62 -1.13
N ALA A 389 -18.19 23.37 -0.19
CA ALA A 389 -18.83 23.66 1.08
C ALA A 389 -20.17 24.41 0.91
N ASP A 390 -20.18 25.43 0.07
CA ASP A 390 -21.37 26.22 -0.24
C ASP A 390 -22.44 25.38 -0.98
N GLN A 391 -22.00 24.56 -1.96
CA GLN A 391 -22.89 23.63 -2.68
C GLN A 391 -23.58 22.63 -1.77
N LEU A 392 -22.86 22.11 -0.76
CA LEU A 392 -23.37 21.11 0.17
C LEU A 392 -24.03 21.70 1.42
N GLY A 393 -23.94 23.01 1.64
CA GLY A 393 -24.44 23.71 2.81
C GLY A 393 -23.73 23.32 4.12
N ILE A 394 -22.42 23.00 4.04
CA ILE A 394 -21.57 22.61 5.19
C ILE A 394 -20.38 23.54 5.33
N HIS A 395 -19.80 23.58 6.53
CA HIS A 395 -18.62 24.42 6.76
C HIS A 395 -17.39 23.89 6.04
N VAL A 396 -16.52 24.80 5.52
CA VAL A 396 -15.27 24.43 4.80
C VAL A 396 -14.36 23.51 5.63
N ALA A 397 -14.29 23.68 6.95
CA ALA A 397 -13.53 22.82 7.83
C ALA A 397 -14.04 21.37 7.81
N THR A 398 -15.35 21.15 7.64
CA THR A 398 -15.95 19.81 7.51
C THR A 398 -15.52 19.14 6.20
N VAL A 399 -15.52 19.90 5.09
CA VAL A 399 -15.01 19.40 3.79
C VAL A 399 -13.53 19.04 3.91
N SER A 400 -12.72 19.92 4.51
CA SER A 400 -11.30 19.67 4.69
C SER A 400 -11.00 18.41 5.50
N ARG A 401 -11.76 18.16 6.58
CA ARG A 401 -11.64 16.94 7.38
C ARG A 401 -12.14 15.69 6.63
N ALA A 402 -13.22 15.81 5.88
CA ALA A 402 -13.74 14.70 5.08
C ALA A 402 -12.80 14.28 3.93
N VAL A 403 -11.95 15.19 3.47
CA VAL A 403 -11.00 14.95 2.36
C VAL A 403 -9.63 14.50 2.86
N SER A 404 -9.28 14.81 4.12
CA SER A 404 -7.96 14.48 4.69
C SER A 404 -7.78 12.96 4.75
N GLU A 405 -6.63 12.48 4.25
CA GLU A 405 -6.21 11.07 4.29
C GLU A 405 -7.21 10.08 3.68
N LYS A 406 -8.02 10.55 2.73
CA LYS A 406 -8.98 9.72 2.01
C LYS A 406 -8.52 9.43 0.60
N TRP A 407 -8.66 8.16 0.20
CA TRP A 407 -8.26 7.67 -1.10
C TRP A 407 -9.47 7.20 -1.90
N VAL A 408 -9.45 7.45 -3.18
CA VAL A 408 -10.54 7.09 -4.09
C VAL A 408 -9.97 6.31 -5.26
N GLN A 409 -10.54 5.15 -5.50
CA GLN A 409 -10.24 4.37 -6.70
C GLN A 409 -11.03 4.95 -7.87
N THR A 410 -10.31 5.32 -8.92
CA THR A 410 -10.88 5.86 -10.15
C THR A 410 -10.52 4.92 -11.31
N PRO A 411 -11.18 5.01 -12.48
CA PRO A 411 -10.79 4.25 -13.67
C PRO A 411 -9.33 4.49 -14.11
N ARG A 412 -8.73 5.60 -13.64
CA ARG A 412 -7.33 5.98 -13.93
C ARG A 412 -6.33 5.63 -12.84
N GLY A 413 -6.78 4.94 -11.78
CA GLY A 413 -5.96 4.53 -10.64
C GLY A 413 -6.44 5.08 -9.31
N VAL A 414 -5.72 4.71 -8.24
CA VAL A 414 -6.01 5.16 -6.87
C VAL A 414 -5.38 6.54 -6.64
N LEU A 415 -6.22 7.51 -6.26
CA LEU A 415 -5.82 8.91 -6.07
C LEU A 415 -6.28 9.42 -4.71
N PRO A 416 -5.47 10.27 -4.04
CA PRO A 416 -5.92 10.95 -2.83
C PRO A 416 -7.01 11.97 -3.17
N LEU A 417 -8.11 11.97 -2.44
CA LEU A 417 -9.25 12.86 -2.68
C LEU A 417 -8.84 14.35 -2.63
N ARG A 418 -7.83 14.67 -1.85
CA ARG A 418 -7.28 16.03 -1.74
C ARG A 418 -6.72 16.57 -3.07
N ARG A 419 -6.29 15.70 -3.99
CA ARG A 419 -5.74 16.09 -5.30
C ARG A 419 -6.75 16.85 -6.16
N PHE A 420 -8.03 16.55 -6.01
CA PHE A 420 -9.10 17.22 -6.76
C PHE A 420 -9.36 18.66 -6.29
N PHE A 421 -8.90 19.01 -5.10
CA PHE A 421 -9.03 20.35 -4.52
C PHE A 421 -7.74 21.16 -4.75
N SER A 422 -7.55 21.57 -5.97
CA SER A 422 -6.40 22.41 -6.36
C SER A 422 -6.85 23.84 -6.61
N GLY A 423 -5.98 24.78 -6.26
CA GLY A 423 -6.11 26.14 -6.75
C GLY A 423 -5.80 26.21 -8.24
N GLY A 424 -6.22 27.26 -8.89
CA GLY A 424 -6.01 27.45 -10.33
C GLY A 424 -5.58 28.86 -10.71
N THR A 425 -5.22 29.00 -11.97
CA THR A 425 -5.03 30.26 -12.68
C THR A 425 -6.01 30.31 -13.84
N THR A 426 -6.51 31.49 -14.13
CA THR A 426 -7.37 31.72 -15.31
C THR A 426 -6.48 31.79 -16.54
N SER A 427 -6.77 31.01 -17.56
CA SER A 427 -6.13 31.07 -18.87
C SER A 427 -6.50 32.37 -19.59
N ALA A 428 -5.69 32.77 -20.59
CA ALA A 428 -6.00 33.91 -21.46
C ALA A 428 -7.34 33.75 -22.19
N ASP A 429 -7.81 32.53 -22.40
CA ASP A 429 -9.09 32.17 -23.03
C ASP A 429 -10.26 32.19 -22.02
N GLY A 430 -10.03 32.57 -20.77
CA GLY A 430 -11.04 32.64 -19.71
C GLY A 430 -11.37 31.29 -19.05
N GLU A 431 -10.68 30.21 -19.39
CA GLU A 431 -10.83 28.92 -18.75
C GLU A 431 -9.97 28.82 -17.49
N ASP A 432 -10.57 28.37 -16.40
CA ASP A 432 -9.85 28.13 -15.15
C ASP A 432 -9.10 26.79 -15.23
N MET A 433 -7.77 26.85 -15.08
CA MET A 433 -6.91 25.68 -15.10
C MET A 433 -6.26 25.45 -13.74
N SER A 434 -6.19 24.19 -13.31
CA SER A 434 -5.54 23.82 -12.07
C SER A 434 -4.01 23.86 -12.20
N TRP A 435 -3.32 24.08 -11.07
CA TRP A 435 -1.86 24.04 -11.02
C TRP A 435 -1.29 22.68 -11.49
N ASP A 436 -2.01 21.60 -11.24
CA ASP A 436 -1.58 20.25 -11.63
C ASP A 436 -1.76 20.02 -13.14
N ALA A 437 -2.83 20.56 -13.74
CA ALA A 437 -3.00 20.54 -15.20
C ALA A 437 -1.86 21.31 -15.91
N VAL A 438 -1.46 22.44 -15.36
CA VAL A 438 -0.32 23.22 -15.89
C VAL A 438 0.99 22.45 -15.80
N LYS A 439 1.25 21.74 -14.69
CA LYS A 439 2.43 20.91 -14.53
C LYS A 439 2.45 19.76 -15.54
N GLU A 440 1.29 19.15 -15.81
CA GLU A 440 1.19 18.04 -16.76
C GLU A 440 1.42 18.51 -18.19
N LYS A 441 0.83 19.65 -18.59
CA LYS A 441 1.13 20.28 -19.89
C LYS A 441 2.61 20.61 -20.04
N MET A 442 3.25 21.08 -18.95
CA MET A 442 4.69 21.34 -18.97
C MET A 442 5.51 20.06 -19.17
N LYS A 443 5.11 18.93 -18.57
CA LYS A 443 5.77 17.63 -18.81
C LYS A 443 5.64 17.19 -20.27
N VAL A 444 4.47 17.36 -20.86
CA VAL A 444 4.23 17.04 -22.27
C VAL A 444 5.11 17.88 -23.19
N ILE A 445 5.21 19.21 -22.93
CA ILE A 445 6.07 20.11 -23.73
C ILE A 445 7.54 19.69 -23.64
N ILE A 446 8.01 19.31 -22.43
CA ILE A 446 9.39 18.85 -22.22
C ILE A 446 9.60 17.46 -22.82
N GLY A 447 8.60 16.58 -22.76
CA GLY A 447 8.68 15.24 -23.37
C GLY A 447 8.77 15.26 -24.91
N LEU A 448 8.26 16.34 -25.54
CA LEU A 448 8.30 16.56 -26.98
C LEU A 448 9.47 17.45 -27.43
N GLU A 449 10.40 17.82 -26.52
CA GLU A 449 11.55 18.67 -26.87
C GLU A 449 12.63 17.87 -27.63
N ASP A 450 13.41 18.60 -28.46
CA ASP A 450 14.62 18.01 -29.05
C ASP A 450 15.70 17.89 -27.97
N LYS A 451 16.15 16.68 -27.70
CA LYS A 451 17.17 16.38 -26.69
C LYS A 451 18.55 16.98 -27.00
N ARG A 452 18.84 17.29 -28.28
CA ARG A 452 20.07 17.95 -28.69
C ARG A 452 20.06 19.45 -28.36
N ASP A 453 18.87 20.08 -28.41
CA ASP A 453 18.69 21.48 -28.09
C ASP A 453 17.48 21.67 -27.16
N PRO A 454 17.62 21.29 -25.88
CA PRO A 454 16.53 21.31 -24.91
C PRO A 454 16.09 22.72 -24.57
N LEU A 455 14.79 22.91 -24.45
CA LEU A 455 14.13 24.18 -24.21
C LEU A 455 14.57 24.84 -22.89
N ASN A 456 14.94 26.09 -22.95
CA ASN A 456 15.20 26.91 -21.76
C ASN A 456 13.88 27.26 -21.05
N ASP A 457 13.97 27.64 -19.75
CA ASP A 457 12.78 28.02 -18.96
C ASP A 457 12.00 29.18 -19.63
N ASP A 458 12.68 30.09 -20.35
CA ASP A 458 12.05 31.21 -21.11
C ASP A 458 11.31 30.71 -22.36
N GLU A 459 11.80 29.70 -23.02
CA GLU A 459 11.16 29.07 -24.19
C GLU A 459 9.96 28.24 -23.79
N ILE A 460 10.04 27.57 -22.63
CA ILE A 460 8.89 26.85 -22.04
C ILE A 460 7.77 27.87 -21.71
N VAL A 461 8.10 29.05 -21.15
CA VAL A 461 7.13 30.12 -20.92
C VAL A 461 6.47 30.55 -22.24
N LYS A 462 7.26 30.73 -23.32
CA LYS A 462 6.70 31.12 -24.63
C LYS A 462 5.74 30.07 -25.19
N LYS A 463 6.11 28.78 -25.10
CA LYS A 463 5.24 27.67 -25.55
C LYS A 463 3.97 27.56 -24.73
N LEU A 464 4.06 27.73 -23.38
CA LEU A 464 2.89 27.77 -22.51
C LEU A 464 1.99 28.95 -22.82
N LYS A 465 2.58 30.12 -23.13
CA LYS A 465 1.81 31.31 -23.54
C LYS A 465 1.08 31.12 -24.88
N GLN A 466 1.67 30.37 -25.83
CA GLN A 466 0.98 29.98 -27.06
C GLN A 466 -0.22 29.07 -26.82
N GLN A 467 -0.20 28.32 -25.71
CA GLN A 467 -1.32 27.48 -25.26
C GLN A 467 -2.28 28.24 -24.31
N GLY A 468 -2.22 29.56 -24.27
CA GLY A 468 -3.11 30.40 -23.46
C GLY A 468 -2.72 30.51 -21.98
N ILE A 469 -1.58 29.95 -21.53
CA ILE A 469 -1.18 29.93 -20.13
C ILE A 469 -0.08 30.98 -19.90
N ASP A 470 -0.40 32.08 -19.20
CA ASP A 470 0.59 33.11 -18.87
C ASP A 470 1.24 32.85 -17.49
N LEU A 471 2.50 32.45 -17.51
CA LEU A 471 3.27 32.11 -16.31
C LEU A 471 4.60 32.84 -16.30
N ALA A 472 5.02 33.24 -15.12
CA ALA A 472 6.35 33.84 -14.93
C ALA A 472 7.44 32.74 -15.00
N ARG A 473 8.62 33.09 -15.56
CA ARG A 473 9.80 32.19 -15.60
C ARG A 473 10.12 31.53 -14.24
N ARG A 474 10.01 32.33 -13.14
CA ARG A 474 10.27 31.81 -11.78
C ARG A 474 9.30 30.69 -11.40
N THR A 475 8.05 30.77 -11.84
CA THR A 475 7.01 29.76 -11.59
C THR A 475 7.31 28.47 -12.37
N VAL A 476 7.72 28.60 -13.64
CA VAL A 476 8.14 27.46 -14.47
C VAL A 476 9.35 26.77 -13.85
N ALA A 477 10.37 27.52 -13.41
CA ALA A 477 11.53 26.96 -12.73
C ALA A 477 11.17 26.25 -11.41
N LYS A 478 10.19 26.79 -10.64
CA LYS A 478 9.66 26.15 -9.43
C LYS A 478 8.96 24.85 -9.76
N TYR A 479 8.08 24.83 -10.76
CA TYR A 479 7.35 23.60 -11.17
C TYR A 479 8.30 22.54 -11.71
N ARG A 480 9.30 22.93 -12.51
CA ARG A 480 10.33 22.03 -12.98
C ARG A 480 11.06 21.33 -11.83
N LYS A 481 11.43 22.09 -10.77
CA LYS A 481 12.05 21.52 -9.56
C LYS A 481 11.11 20.57 -8.82
N ILE A 482 9.82 20.91 -8.67
CA ILE A 482 8.81 20.05 -8.03
C ILE A 482 8.63 18.73 -8.81
N LEU A 483 8.71 18.79 -10.13
CA LEU A 483 8.62 17.63 -11.01
C LEU A 483 9.94 16.86 -11.14
N SER A 484 10.99 17.26 -10.41
CA SER A 484 12.34 16.69 -10.48
C SER A 484 12.94 16.69 -11.89
N ILE A 485 12.51 17.64 -12.74
CA ILE A 485 13.03 17.78 -14.10
C ILE A 485 14.29 18.65 -14.06
N PRO A 486 15.44 18.16 -14.57
CA PRO A 486 16.69 18.92 -14.57
C PRO A 486 16.64 20.13 -15.51
N PRO A 487 17.52 21.14 -15.34
CA PRO A 487 17.60 22.30 -16.23
C PRO A 487 18.04 21.89 -17.65
N ALA A 488 17.74 22.72 -18.67
CA ALA A 488 18.05 22.47 -20.07
C ALA A 488 19.49 21.94 -20.32
N ARG A 489 20.48 22.53 -19.61
CA ARG A 489 21.86 22.12 -19.72
C ARG A 489 22.11 20.66 -19.32
N GLN A 490 21.41 20.15 -18.32
CA GLN A 490 21.56 18.76 -17.86
C GLN A 490 20.76 17.78 -18.71
N ARG A 491 19.71 18.26 -19.41
CA ARG A 491 18.91 17.44 -20.34
C ARG A 491 19.53 17.28 -21.73
N ARG A 492 20.55 18.08 -22.05
CA ARG A 492 21.18 18.08 -23.37
C ARG A 492 21.89 16.75 -23.63
N GLU A 493 21.56 16.09 -24.72
CA GLU A 493 22.31 14.97 -25.28
C GLU A 493 23.37 15.47 -26.26
N PHE A 494 24.61 14.99 -26.15
CA PHE A 494 25.75 15.41 -26.98
C PHE A 494 26.00 14.45 -28.12
#